data_8fa99c524619954430b8f1f7335427ec
#
_entry.id   8fa99c524619954430b8f1f7335427ec
#
_cell.length_a   1.000
_cell.length_b   1.000
_cell.length_c   1.000
_cell.angle_alpha   90.00
_cell.angle_beta   90.00
_cell.angle_gamma   90.00
#
_symmetry.space_group_name_H-M   'P 1'
#
loop_
_entity.id
_entity.type
_entity.pdbx_description
1 polymer ?
#
loop_
_entity_poly.entity_id
_entity_poly.type
_entity_poly.pdbx_seq_one_letter_code
_entity_poly.pdbx_strand_id
1 'polypeptide(L)'
;MNPKPKCVVKRLKTHNLTDEQLDWVKNSFEQEAVTLYNLGNLHPQIPKLSEYFQLGNEFYLVQDFIDGDDLTKIITPGKKFPETTVIQLLAKILEVLGVVHQQNIIHRDISPKNIMLRRLDGKIMLIDFGAVKQIMFQNSGQTSLTMGVGTPGFMPWEQFNGKPKLASDIYAVGMVGVLALTGIPPHLLDEDEDEDEDGEVIWQNHASVSRGFAQVLTRMIRRRVSQRYQNAAAALQAIQLFNQPIVSTIVTPTIIVPPPSSVGVQLFNSSVEVVTVNAQGKVINRQNREVKYFVEDLGSGVSLEMMHIPGGTFMMGSPPEEAGRLDTESPQHQVRVPDFFMGRYPVTQEQYQAVMSSNFLKKIIGNIVNKNPDPNPNPARFKGDKRPVEQVSWDNAIEFCEKLSRKTGKTYRLPSEAEWEYACRAGTTTPFYFGETITTDLVNYNGNYPYGSAPKGVYREQTTNVGNFPPNSFGLYDMHGNIWEWCQDIYKDNYAGAPTDGSAWVSGNDNGYRLLRGGSWNNNARNCRSANRNRNARANRNNNVGFRLVCVVA
;
A
#
# COMPACT_ATOMS: atom_id res chain seq x y z
N MET A 1 -8.79 16.28 -44.82
CA MET A 1 -9.37 16.81 -43.54
C MET A 1 -9.25 15.70 -42.54
N ASN A 2 -8.50 15.87 -41.46
CA ASN A 2 -8.51 14.90 -40.36
C ASN A 2 -9.92 14.86 -39.76
N PRO A 3 -10.51 13.67 -39.55
CA PRO A 3 -11.83 13.58 -38.93
C PRO A 3 -11.76 14.21 -37.55
N LYS A 4 -12.73 15.08 -37.23
CA LYS A 4 -12.81 15.67 -35.89
C LYS A 4 -12.95 14.56 -34.86
N PRO A 5 -12.25 14.60 -33.72
CA PRO A 5 -12.38 13.59 -32.69
C PRO A 5 -13.82 13.55 -32.18
N LYS A 6 -14.37 12.34 -32.05
CA LYS A 6 -15.68 12.13 -31.44
C LYS A 6 -15.57 12.35 -29.92
N CYS A 7 -16.58 12.96 -29.33
CA CYS A 7 -16.68 13.12 -27.87
C CYS A 7 -18.06 12.66 -27.38
N VAL A 8 -18.15 12.42 -26.08
CA VAL A 8 -19.43 12.22 -25.37
C VAL A 8 -19.73 13.49 -24.60
N VAL A 9 -20.95 13.98 -24.77
CA VAL A 9 -21.47 15.12 -24.02
C VAL A 9 -22.52 14.62 -23.03
N LYS A 10 -22.20 14.70 -21.74
CA LYS A 10 -23.13 14.41 -20.65
C LYS A 10 -23.79 15.72 -20.24
N ARG A 11 -25.12 15.78 -20.33
CA ARG A 11 -25.93 16.94 -19.92
C ARG A 11 -26.68 16.61 -18.65
N LEU A 12 -26.52 17.44 -17.65
CA LEU A 12 -27.28 17.36 -16.42
C LEU A 12 -28.53 18.24 -16.52
N LYS A 13 -29.70 17.62 -16.38
CA LYS A 13 -31.00 18.35 -16.39
C LYS A 13 -31.28 18.86 -14.98
N THR A 14 -31.54 20.17 -14.89
CA THR A 14 -31.79 20.86 -13.63
C THR A 14 -33.24 21.38 -13.50
N HIS A 15 -34.13 20.90 -14.38
CA HIS A 15 -35.54 21.34 -14.34
C HIS A 15 -36.23 20.90 -13.04
N ASN A 16 -36.95 21.79 -12.39
CA ASN A 16 -37.72 21.59 -11.16
C ASN A 16 -36.89 21.35 -9.87
N LEU A 17 -35.66 21.84 -9.81
CA LEU A 17 -34.86 21.85 -8.60
C LEU A 17 -35.06 23.13 -7.80
N THR A 18 -35.04 23.03 -6.47
CA THR A 18 -34.94 24.21 -5.59
C THR A 18 -33.52 24.79 -5.66
N ASP A 19 -33.32 26.04 -5.22
CA ASP A 19 -32.00 26.68 -5.23
C ASP A 19 -30.97 25.89 -4.42
N GLU A 20 -31.34 25.32 -3.27
CA GLU A 20 -30.46 24.45 -2.45
C GLU A 20 -30.09 23.16 -3.18
N GLN A 21 -31.04 22.56 -3.91
CA GLN A 21 -30.81 21.38 -4.72
C GLN A 21 -29.90 21.69 -5.92
N LEU A 22 -30.06 22.86 -6.52
CA LEU A 22 -29.23 23.32 -7.63
C LEU A 22 -27.79 23.54 -7.21
N ASP A 23 -27.53 24.14 -6.05
CA ASP A 23 -26.20 24.34 -5.49
C ASP A 23 -25.52 22.99 -5.15
N TRP A 24 -26.27 22.04 -4.59
CA TRP A 24 -25.76 20.71 -4.33
C TRP A 24 -25.39 19.98 -5.63
N VAL A 25 -26.24 20.05 -6.63
CA VAL A 25 -26.03 19.45 -7.96
C VAL A 25 -24.81 20.06 -8.65
N LYS A 26 -24.68 21.40 -8.61
CA LYS A 26 -23.52 22.12 -9.14
C LYS A 26 -22.22 21.65 -8.49
N ASN A 27 -22.16 21.63 -7.17
CA ASN A 27 -20.98 21.19 -6.43
C ASN A 27 -20.62 19.72 -6.73
N SER A 28 -21.62 18.84 -6.85
CA SER A 28 -21.41 17.44 -7.21
C SER A 28 -20.84 17.29 -8.63
N PHE A 29 -21.36 18.08 -9.58
CA PHE A 29 -20.92 18.08 -10.97
C PHE A 29 -19.49 18.62 -11.13
N GLU A 30 -19.15 19.69 -10.42
CA GLU A 30 -17.79 20.22 -10.40
C GLU A 30 -16.79 19.20 -9.82
N GLN A 31 -17.18 18.49 -8.75
CA GLN A 31 -16.37 17.41 -8.19
C GLN A 31 -16.19 16.24 -9.16
N GLU A 32 -17.24 15.86 -9.89
CA GLU A 32 -17.15 14.84 -10.95
C GLU A 32 -16.16 15.28 -12.03
N ALA A 33 -16.27 16.52 -12.50
CA ALA A 33 -15.38 17.06 -13.53
C ALA A 33 -13.91 17.06 -13.08
N VAL A 34 -13.62 17.53 -11.87
CA VAL A 34 -12.26 17.52 -11.29
C VAL A 34 -11.74 16.10 -11.16
N THR A 35 -12.57 15.18 -10.70
CA THR A 35 -12.20 13.77 -10.51
C THR A 35 -11.88 13.11 -11.86
N LEU A 36 -12.73 13.30 -12.84
CA LEU A 36 -12.55 12.72 -14.17
C LEU A 36 -11.33 13.33 -14.89
N TYR A 37 -11.08 14.64 -14.73
CA TYR A 37 -9.88 15.28 -15.23
C TYR A 37 -8.61 14.64 -14.65
N ASN A 38 -8.57 14.47 -13.34
CA ASN A 38 -7.41 13.89 -12.66
C ASN A 38 -7.20 12.42 -13.05
N LEU A 39 -8.24 11.60 -12.97
CA LEU A 39 -8.17 10.16 -13.25
C LEU A 39 -7.89 9.87 -14.73
N GLY A 40 -8.52 10.58 -15.66
CA GLY A 40 -8.33 10.41 -17.10
C GLY A 40 -6.91 10.80 -17.56
N ASN A 41 -6.24 11.70 -16.86
CA ASN A 41 -4.84 12.02 -17.09
C ASN A 41 -3.87 11.02 -16.44
N LEU A 42 -4.31 10.30 -15.40
CA LEU A 42 -3.49 9.30 -14.71
C LEU A 42 -3.52 7.94 -15.42
N HIS A 43 -4.64 7.55 -16.02
CA HIS A 43 -4.77 6.21 -16.58
C HIS A 43 -5.51 6.18 -17.93
N PRO A 44 -4.94 5.52 -18.98
CA PRO A 44 -5.49 5.52 -20.33
C PRO A 44 -6.77 4.66 -20.50
N GLN A 45 -7.19 3.96 -19.47
CA GLN A 45 -8.43 3.18 -19.42
C GLN A 45 -9.57 3.92 -18.68
N ILE A 46 -9.39 5.22 -18.42
CA ILE A 46 -10.40 6.14 -17.91
C ILE A 46 -10.55 7.27 -18.93
N PRO A 47 -11.78 7.62 -19.39
CA PRO A 47 -11.98 8.69 -20.37
C PRO A 47 -11.42 10.01 -19.85
N LYS A 48 -10.75 10.76 -20.72
CA LYS A 48 -10.29 12.12 -20.38
C LYS A 48 -11.43 13.10 -20.46
N LEU A 49 -11.48 14.01 -19.49
CA LEU A 49 -12.32 15.19 -19.58
C LEU A 49 -11.68 16.20 -20.52
N SER A 50 -12.40 16.61 -21.55
CA SER A 50 -11.98 17.65 -22.48
C SER A 50 -12.42 19.03 -22.01
N GLU A 51 -13.69 19.16 -21.60
CA GLU A 51 -14.28 20.42 -21.15
C GLU A 51 -15.42 20.16 -20.17
N TYR A 52 -15.68 21.11 -19.28
CA TYR A 52 -16.94 21.21 -18.56
C TYR A 52 -17.37 22.67 -18.52
N PHE A 53 -18.66 22.93 -18.68
CA PHE A 53 -19.20 24.29 -18.69
C PHE A 53 -20.66 24.32 -18.30
N GLN A 54 -21.12 25.49 -17.93
CA GLN A 54 -22.53 25.80 -17.65
C GLN A 54 -23.10 26.64 -18.79
N LEU A 55 -24.29 26.29 -19.26
CA LEU A 55 -25.05 27.09 -20.22
C LEU A 55 -26.47 27.29 -19.66
N GLY A 56 -26.77 28.52 -19.22
CA GLY A 56 -27.99 28.81 -18.44
C GLY A 56 -27.98 28.02 -17.12
N ASN A 57 -29.03 27.26 -16.86
CA ASN A 57 -29.15 26.38 -15.68
C ASN A 57 -28.70 24.93 -15.95
N GLU A 58 -28.16 24.65 -17.11
CA GLU A 58 -27.72 23.29 -17.47
C GLU A 58 -26.21 23.17 -17.41
N PHE A 59 -25.73 21.99 -16.97
CA PHE A 59 -24.32 21.66 -16.86
C PHE A 59 -23.93 20.62 -17.90
N TYR A 60 -22.78 20.82 -18.52
CA TYR A 60 -22.26 19.99 -19.59
C TYR A 60 -20.86 19.52 -19.28
N LEU A 61 -20.62 18.21 -19.49
CA LEU A 61 -19.34 17.55 -19.34
C LEU A 61 -18.99 16.87 -20.66
N VAL A 62 -17.85 17.22 -21.25
CA VAL A 62 -17.36 16.70 -22.52
C VAL A 62 -16.15 15.81 -22.25
N GLN A 63 -16.24 14.55 -22.67
CA GLN A 63 -15.19 13.57 -22.45
C GLN A 63 -14.91 12.74 -23.71
N ASP A 64 -13.80 11.98 -23.69
CA ASP A 64 -13.43 11.08 -24.78
C ASP A 64 -14.57 10.12 -25.12
N PHE A 65 -14.82 9.94 -26.43
CA PHE A 65 -15.67 8.87 -26.92
C PHE A 65 -14.90 7.55 -26.94
N ILE A 66 -15.42 6.54 -26.26
CA ILE A 66 -14.86 5.20 -26.27
C ILE A 66 -15.58 4.37 -27.34
N ASP A 67 -14.86 4.01 -28.41
CA ASP A 67 -15.39 3.06 -29.38
C ASP A 67 -15.29 1.64 -28.81
N GLY A 68 -16.42 1.11 -28.36
CA GLY A 68 -16.50 -0.18 -27.67
C GLY A 68 -17.93 -0.55 -27.31
N ASP A 69 -18.07 -1.71 -26.71
CA ASP A 69 -19.34 -2.20 -26.18
C ASP A 69 -19.26 -2.28 -24.67
N ASP A 70 -20.32 -1.84 -23.98
CA ASP A 70 -20.44 -2.05 -22.55
C ASP A 70 -20.69 -3.53 -22.23
N LEU A 71 -20.40 -3.93 -21.00
CA LEU A 71 -20.53 -5.34 -20.61
C LEU A 71 -21.98 -5.85 -20.60
N THR A 72 -23.00 -5.00 -20.64
CA THR A 72 -24.40 -5.48 -20.75
C THR A 72 -24.67 -6.18 -22.07
N LYS A 73 -23.93 -5.81 -23.13
CA LYS A 73 -24.01 -6.46 -24.45
C LYS A 73 -23.24 -7.78 -24.51
N ILE A 74 -22.31 -7.97 -23.61
CA ILE A 74 -21.41 -9.13 -23.57
C ILE A 74 -21.92 -10.15 -22.56
N ILE A 75 -22.23 -9.70 -21.33
CA ILE A 75 -22.75 -10.52 -20.22
C ILE A 75 -24.27 -10.35 -20.20
N THR A 76 -24.94 -11.10 -21.02
CA THR A 76 -26.41 -11.08 -21.11
C THR A 76 -27.04 -12.10 -20.17
N PRO A 77 -28.23 -11.84 -19.60
CA PRO A 77 -28.94 -12.81 -18.79
C PRO A 77 -29.06 -14.20 -19.48
N GLY A 78 -28.87 -15.27 -18.73
CA GLY A 78 -28.83 -16.64 -19.18
C GLY A 78 -27.51 -17.10 -19.81
N LYS A 79 -26.58 -16.19 -20.12
CA LYS A 79 -25.28 -16.54 -20.68
C LYS A 79 -24.25 -16.74 -19.58
N LYS A 80 -23.67 -17.94 -19.49
CA LYS A 80 -22.61 -18.29 -18.55
C LYS A 80 -21.25 -18.26 -19.22
N PHE A 81 -20.24 -17.78 -18.49
CA PHE A 81 -18.85 -17.74 -18.94
C PHE A 81 -17.98 -18.74 -18.17
N PRO A 82 -16.95 -19.32 -18.80
CA PRO A 82 -15.97 -20.16 -18.10
C PRO A 82 -15.25 -19.40 -16.98
N GLU A 83 -14.91 -20.09 -15.90
CA GLU A 83 -14.17 -19.54 -14.75
C GLU A 83 -12.94 -18.74 -15.17
N THR A 84 -12.11 -19.29 -16.07
CA THR A 84 -10.89 -18.64 -16.55
C THR A 84 -11.17 -17.29 -17.23
N THR A 85 -12.26 -17.19 -18.00
CA THR A 85 -12.68 -15.94 -18.64
C THR A 85 -13.12 -14.91 -17.60
N VAL A 86 -13.85 -15.35 -16.56
CA VAL A 86 -14.31 -14.46 -15.50
C VAL A 86 -13.14 -13.99 -14.63
N ILE A 87 -12.19 -14.85 -14.29
CA ILE A 87 -10.95 -14.49 -13.61
C ILE A 87 -10.21 -13.38 -14.34
N GLN A 88 -10.01 -13.54 -15.66
CA GLN A 88 -9.32 -12.54 -16.48
C GLN A 88 -10.11 -11.21 -16.58
N LEU A 89 -11.44 -11.30 -16.67
CA LEU A 89 -12.30 -10.10 -16.69
C LEU A 89 -12.18 -9.32 -15.39
N LEU A 90 -12.35 -10.00 -14.24
CA LEU A 90 -12.28 -9.37 -12.92
C LEU A 90 -10.88 -8.79 -12.63
N ALA A 91 -9.82 -9.49 -13.03
CA ALA A 91 -8.47 -8.98 -12.89
C ALA A 91 -8.29 -7.65 -13.64
N LYS A 92 -8.72 -7.57 -14.92
CA LYS A 92 -8.64 -6.34 -15.71
C LYS A 92 -9.48 -5.19 -15.14
N ILE A 93 -10.65 -5.47 -14.57
CA ILE A 93 -11.48 -4.44 -13.91
C ILE A 93 -10.77 -3.93 -12.64
N LEU A 94 -10.24 -4.85 -11.82
CA LEU A 94 -9.56 -4.52 -10.58
C LEU A 94 -8.23 -3.77 -10.80
N GLU A 95 -7.53 -4.01 -11.91
CA GLU A 95 -6.33 -3.24 -12.30
C GLU A 95 -6.67 -1.76 -12.48
N VAL A 96 -7.70 -1.43 -13.26
CA VAL A 96 -8.12 -0.04 -13.47
C VAL A 96 -8.70 0.57 -12.20
N LEU A 97 -9.54 -0.19 -11.49
CA LEU A 97 -10.12 0.24 -10.21
C LEU A 97 -9.05 0.46 -9.14
N GLY A 98 -7.94 -0.27 -9.20
CA GLY A 98 -6.78 -0.09 -8.33
C GLY A 98 -6.22 1.33 -8.42
N VAL A 99 -6.13 1.90 -9.63
CA VAL A 99 -5.69 3.28 -9.84
C VAL A 99 -6.68 4.28 -9.21
N VAL A 100 -7.97 4.03 -9.32
CA VAL A 100 -9.03 4.86 -8.71
C VAL A 100 -8.93 4.81 -7.18
N HIS A 101 -8.80 3.62 -6.61
CA HIS A 101 -8.68 3.40 -5.16
C HIS A 101 -7.39 3.98 -4.57
N GLN A 102 -6.30 4.01 -5.33
CA GLN A 102 -5.05 4.69 -4.91
C GLN A 102 -5.21 6.20 -4.73
N GLN A 103 -6.21 6.81 -5.38
CA GLN A 103 -6.59 8.21 -5.16
C GLN A 103 -7.59 8.40 -4.01
N ASN A 104 -7.89 7.34 -3.23
CA ASN A 104 -8.96 7.33 -2.24
C ASN A 104 -10.34 7.71 -2.81
N ILE A 105 -10.57 7.37 -4.07
CA ILE A 105 -11.82 7.61 -4.77
C ILE A 105 -12.60 6.30 -4.80
N ILE A 106 -13.91 6.38 -4.51
CA ILE A 106 -14.87 5.30 -4.64
C ILE A 106 -15.68 5.58 -5.90
N HIS A 107 -15.76 4.63 -6.82
CA HIS A 107 -16.53 4.78 -8.06
C HIS A 107 -18.05 4.79 -7.81
N ARG A 108 -18.54 3.93 -6.91
CA ARG A 108 -19.92 3.81 -6.41
C ARG A 108 -20.96 3.29 -7.40
N ASP A 109 -20.63 3.17 -8.68
CA ASP A 109 -21.54 2.62 -9.69
C ASP A 109 -20.82 1.64 -10.64
N ILE A 110 -20.00 0.75 -10.07
CA ILE A 110 -19.41 -0.37 -10.81
C ILE A 110 -20.56 -1.32 -11.17
N SER A 111 -20.80 -1.46 -12.48
CA SER A 111 -21.82 -2.35 -13.02
C SER A 111 -21.55 -2.60 -14.52
N PRO A 112 -22.15 -3.61 -15.15
CA PRO A 112 -21.90 -3.91 -16.56
C PRO A 112 -22.10 -2.74 -17.52
N LYS A 113 -23.01 -1.80 -17.23
CA LYS A 113 -23.28 -0.61 -18.07
C LYS A 113 -22.13 0.41 -18.03
N ASN A 114 -21.36 0.44 -16.94
CA ASN A 114 -20.28 1.42 -16.69
C ASN A 114 -18.89 0.83 -16.93
N ILE A 115 -18.82 -0.36 -17.49
CA ILE A 115 -17.60 -1.04 -17.89
C ILE A 115 -17.66 -1.32 -19.38
N MET A 116 -16.77 -0.72 -20.17
CA MET A 116 -16.71 -0.91 -21.62
C MET A 116 -15.50 -1.74 -22.03
N LEU A 117 -15.66 -2.54 -23.06
CA LEU A 117 -14.57 -3.21 -23.76
C LEU A 117 -14.24 -2.41 -25.03
N ARG A 118 -13.08 -1.75 -25.05
CA ARG A 118 -12.66 -0.92 -26.19
C ARG A 118 -12.32 -1.78 -27.41
N ARG A 119 -12.88 -1.48 -28.59
CA ARG A 119 -12.68 -2.28 -29.82
C ARG A 119 -11.25 -2.28 -30.32
N LEU A 120 -10.53 -1.16 -30.12
CA LEU A 120 -9.19 -1.00 -30.66
C LEU A 120 -8.19 -2.04 -30.12
N ASP A 121 -8.26 -2.36 -28.83
CA ASP A 121 -7.23 -3.14 -28.13
C ASP A 121 -7.79 -4.13 -27.10
N GLY A 122 -9.11 -4.27 -27.00
CA GLY A 122 -9.76 -5.16 -26.04
C GLY A 122 -9.55 -4.80 -24.57
N LYS A 123 -9.16 -3.55 -24.27
CA LYS A 123 -8.97 -3.10 -22.91
C LYS A 123 -10.28 -2.71 -22.26
N ILE A 124 -10.38 -2.98 -20.96
CA ILE A 124 -11.47 -2.51 -20.12
C ILE A 124 -11.33 -0.99 -19.94
N MET A 125 -12.45 -0.28 -20.07
CA MET A 125 -12.56 1.14 -19.75
C MET A 125 -13.58 1.30 -18.64
N LEU A 126 -13.24 1.98 -17.56
CA LEU A 126 -14.21 2.41 -16.54
C LEU A 126 -14.75 3.79 -16.92
N ILE A 127 -16.08 3.86 -17.03
CA ILE A 127 -16.79 5.08 -17.42
C ILE A 127 -17.81 5.49 -16.35
N ASP A 128 -18.31 6.70 -16.45
CA ASP A 128 -19.36 7.27 -15.59
C ASP A 128 -18.97 7.38 -14.10
N PHE A 129 -18.15 8.38 -13.81
CA PHE A 129 -17.74 8.75 -12.45
C PHE A 129 -18.74 9.70 -11.74
N GLY A 130 -19.99 9.81 -12.22
CA GLY A 130 -21.02 10.71 -11.69
C GLY A 130 -21.51 10.41 -10.27
N ALA A 131 -21.17 9.22 -9.76
CA ALA A 131 -21.49 8.80 -8.41
C ALA A 131 -20.32 8.94 -7.42
N VAL A 132 -19.18 9.47 -7.88
CA VAL A 132 -17.92 9.51 -7.14
C VAL A 132 -18.04 10.25 -5.82
N LYS A 133 -17.50 9.65 -4.75
CA LYS A 133 -17.24 10.30 -3.48
C LYS A 133 -15.76 10.20 -3.16
N GLN A 134 -15.09 11.33 -3.07
CA GLN A 134 -13.76 11.38 -2.49
C GLN A 134 -13.88 11.16 -0.97
N ILE A 135 -13.11 10.21 -0.42
CA ILE A 135 -13.01 10.06 1.03
C ILE A 135 -12.18 11.23 1.55
N MET A 136 -12.84 12.34 1.83
CA MET A 136 -12.21 13.40 2.60
C MET A 136 -12.22 12.97 4.07
N PHE A 137 -11.07 12.96 4.72
CA PHE A 137 -10.99 12.95 6.17
C PHE A 137 -11.62 14.25 6.69
N GLN A 138 -12.91 14.23 6.96
CA GLN A 138 -13.56 15.34 7.63
C GLN A 138 -13.31 15.25 9.14
N ASN A 139 -12.51 16.18 9.63
CA ASN A 139 -12.45 16.55 11.05
C ASN A 139 -13.68 17.41 11.47
N SER A 140 -14.85 17.14 10.94
CA SER A 140 -16.09 17.81 11.37
C SER A 140 -17.25 16.84 11.27
N GLY A 141 -17.87 16.60 12.43
CA GLY A 141 -18.93 15.61 12.66
C GLY A 141 -20.29 15.92 12.00
N GLN A 142 -20.30 16.22 10.71
CA GLN A 142 -21.54 16.31 9.92
C GLN A 142 -21.43 15.34 8.74
N THR A 143 -22.02 14.16 8.90
CA THR A 143 -22.31 13.23 7.81
C THR A 143 -23.50 13.77 7.01
N SER A 144 -23.24 14.38 5.85
CA SER A 144 -24.31 14.59 4.87
C SER A 144 -24.75 13.22 4.33
N LEU A 145 -25.97 12.81 4.68
CA LEU A 145 -26.64 11.64 4.14
C LEU A 145 -26.84 11.85 2.63
N THR A 146 -25.98 11.22 1.81
CA THR A 146 -26.28 11.08 0.38
C THR A 146 -27.07 9.79 0.21
N MET A 147 -28.35 9.91 -0.21
CA MET A 147 -29.21 8.76 -0.54
C MET A 147 -28.50 7.84 -1.55
N GLY A 148 -28.80 6.54 -1.47
CA GLY A 148 -28.12 5.46 -2.20
C GLY A 148 -28.05 5.74 -3.71
N VAL A 149 -26.84 6.03 -4.19
CA VAL A 149 -26.52 6.17 -5.61
C VAL A 149 -25.80 4.90 -6.06
N GLY A 150 -26.28 4.26 -7.12
CA GLY A 150 -25.70 3.06 -7.70
C GLY A 150 -26.73 2.19 -8.42
N THR A 151 -26.28 1.14 -9.07
CA THR A 151 -27.13 0.19 -9.82
C THR A 151 -27.67 -0.90 -8.87
N PRO A 152 -29.01 -1.12 -8.79
CA PRO A 152 -29.61 -2.18 -7.99
C PRO A 152 -28.95 -3.54 -8.23
N GLY A 153 -28.75 -4.33 -7.16
CA GLY A 153 -28.08 -5.63 -7.17
C GLY A 153 -26.55 -5.58 -7.22
N PHE A 154 -25.95 -4.45 -7.65
CA PHE A 154 -24.49 -4.21 -7.59
C PHE A 154 -24.09 -3.28 -6.43
N MET A 155 -25.07 -2.64 -5.79
CA MET A 155 -24.86 -1.69 -4.72
C MET A 155 -24.98 -2.40 -3.36
N PRO A 156 -23.91 -2.42 -2.53
CA PRO A 156 -23.98 -3.04 -1.21
C PRO A 156 -24.68 -2.16 -0.18
N TRP A 157 -25.10 -2.77 0.92
CA TRP A 157 -25.91 -2.16 1.99
C TRP A 157 -25.32 -0.89 2.61
N GLU A 158 -24.01 -0.87 2.86
CA GLU A 158 -23.36 0.31 3.41
C GLU A 158 -23.40 1.51 2.46
N GLN A 159 -23.36 1.26 1.15
CA GLN A 159 -23.48 2.32 0.14
C GLN A 159 -24.93 2.81 0.05
N PHE A 160 -25.91 1.90 0.11
CA PHE A 160 -27.33 2.26 0.18
C PHE A 160 -27.60 3.18 1.39
N ASN A 161 -26.96 2.92 2.52
CA ASN A 161 -27.07 3.75 3.74
C ASN A 161 -26.15 5.00 3.72
N GLY A 162 -25.64 5.42 2.58
CA GLY A 162 -24.84 6.65 2.44
C GLY A 162 -23.44 6.60 3.03
N LYS A 163 -22.92 5.41 3.39
CA LYS A 163 -21.60 5.19 3.99
C LYS A 163 -20.68 4.31 3.11
N PRO A 164 -20.48 4.65 1.81
CA PRO A 164 -19.66 3.85 0.93
C PRO A 164 -18.20 3.78 1.40
N LYS A 165 -17.53 2.67 1.10
CA LYS A 165 -16.13 2.37 1.35
C LYS A 165 -15.46 1.93 0.04
N LEU A 166 -14.13 1.87 -0.04
CA LEU A 166 -13.44 1.24 -1.19
C LEU A 166 -13.90 -0.21 -1.40
N ALA A 167 -14.16 -0.93 -0.30
CA ALA A 167 -14.73 -2.28 -0.32
C ALA A 167 -16.16 -2.36 -0.90
N SER A 168 -16.85 -1.24 -1.09
CA SER A 168 -18.16 -1.20 -1.76
C SER A 168 -18.02 -1.45 -3.26
N ASP A 169 -16.99 -0.89 -3.89
CA ASP A 169 -16.67 -1.18 -5.28
C ASP A 169 -16.23 -2.64 -5.46
N ILE A 170 -15.55 -3.23 -4.46
CA ILE A 170 -15.16 -4.65 -4.51
C ILE A 170 -16.38 -5.58 -4.52
N TYR A 171 -17.40 -5.25 -3.73
CA TYR A 171 -18.68 -5.97 -3.78
C TYR A 171 -19.28 -5.90 -5.19
N ALA A 172 -19.34 -4.73 -5.77
CA ALA A 172 -19.89 -4.52 -7.11
C ALA A 172 -19.11 -5.31 -8.19
N VAL A 173 -17.78 -5.32 -8.15
CA VAL A 173 -16.94 -6.15 -9.03
C VAL A 173 -17.23 -7.64 -8.81
N GLY A 174 -17.37 -8.08 -7.56
CA GLY A 174 -17.74 -9.45 -7.23
C GLY A 174 -19.08 -9.84 -7.84
N MET A 175 -20.10 -8.99 -7.76
CA MET A 175 -21.42 -9.22 -8.36
C MET A 175 -21.39 -9.25 -9.90
N VAL A 176 -20.49 -8.50 -10.56
CA VAL A 176 -20.23 -8.67 -12.00
C VAL A 176 -19.69 -10.08 -12.30
N GLY A 177 -18.82 -10.60 -11.45
CA GLY A 177 -18.30 -11.97 -11.56
C GLY A 177 -19.39 -13.02 -11.36
N VAL A 178 -20.24 -12.86 -10.36
CA VAL A 178 -21.37 -13.75 -10.10
C VAL A 178 -22.34 -13.76 -11.30
N LEU A 179 -22.72 -12.59 -11.81
CA LEU A 179 -23.55 -12.50 -13.03
C LEU A 179 -22.91 -13.23 -14.22
N ALA A 180 -21.61 -13.05 -14.44
CA ALA A 180 -20.92 -13.66 -15.56
C ALA A 180 -20.84 -15.20 -15.44
N LEU A 181 -20.70 -15.74 -14.23
CA LEU A 181 -20.64 -17.19 -13.98
C LEU A 181 -22.02 -17.86 -14.03
N THR A 182 -23.02 -17.22 -13.43
CA THR A 182 -24.34 -17.80 -13.25
C THR A 182 -25.30 -17.50 -14.41
N GLY A 183 -25.09 -16.35 -15.08
CA GLY A 183 -26.04 -15.79 -16.04
C GLY A 183 -27.31 -15.23 -15.36
N ILE A 184 -27.36 -15.18 -14.02
CA ILE A 184 -28.51 -14.70 -13.25
C ILE A 184 -28.27 -13.25 -12.84
N PRO A 185 -29.17 -12.30 -13.18
CA PRO A 185 -29.08 -10.93 -12.70
C PRO A 185 -29.08 -10.87 -11.17
N PRO A 186 -28.22 -10.04 -10.54
CA PRO A 186 -28.06 -10.03 -9.08
C PRO A 186 -29.33 -9.83 -8.28
N HIS A 187 -30.28 -9.03 -8.75
CA HIS A 187 -31.56 -8.78 -8.09
C HIS A 187 -32.50 -9.99 -8.09
N LEU A 188 -32.21 -11.02 -8.90
CA LEU A 188 -32.99 -12.27 -8.91
C LEU A 188 -32.35 -13.34 -8.00
N LEU A 189 -31.13 -13.13 -7.51
CA LEU A 189 -30.49 -14.01 -6.52
C LEU A 189 -30.95 -13.71 -5.09
N ASP A 190 -31.54 -12.51 -4.88
CA ASP A 190 -32.06 -12.09 -3.56
C ASP A 190 -33.53 -12.51 -3.32
N GLU A 191 -34.24 -13.01 -4.35
CA GLU A 191 -35.68 -13.26 -4.28
C GLU A 191 -36.06 -14.72 -3.95
N ASP A 192 -35.14 -15.68 -4.08
CA ASP A 192 -35.41 -17.10 -3.84
C ASP A 192 -34.41 -17.65 -2.84
N GLU A 193 -34.82 -18.10 -1.66
CA GLU A 193 -34.12 -19.02 -0.71
C GLU A 193 -32.57 -19.12 -0.76
N ASP A 194 -31.93 -18.24 -1.53
CA ASP A 194 -30.49 -18.21 -1.83
C ASP A 194 -29.70 -17.29 -0.86
N GLU A 195 -30.28 -16.86 0.23
CA GLU A 195 -29.57 -16.25 1.37
C GLU A 195 -29.36 -17.30 2.48
N ASP A 196 -28.15 -17.35 3.06
CA ASP A 196 -27.91 -18.11 4.26
C ASP A 196 -28.48 -17.38 5.51
N GLU A 197 -28.42 -18.04 6.68
CA GLU A 197 -28.94 -17.47 7.95
C GLU A 197 -28.31 -16.09 8.30
N ASP A 198 -27.17 -15.74 7.72
CA ASP A 198 -26.48 -14.46 7.87
C ASP A 198 -26.85 -13.43 6.77
N GLY A 199 -27.75 -13.80 5.83
CA GLY A 199 -28.18 -12.98 4.68
C GLY A 199 -27.07 -12.79 3.64
N GLU A 200 -26.23 -13.81 3.44
CA GLU A 200 -25.18 -13.82 2.42
C GLU A 200 -25.72 -14.48 1.13
N VAL A 201 -25.39 -13.91 -0.03
CA VAL A 201 -25.83 -14.42 -1.34
C VAL A 201 -25.20 -15.79 -1.64
N ILE A 202 -26.05 -16.82 -1.83
CA ILE A 202 -25.66 -18.18 -2.24
C ILE A 202 -25.73 -18.27 -3.76
N TRP A 203 -24.62 -18.16 -4.45
CA TRP A 203 -24.53 -18.19 -5.91
C TRP A 203 -23.88 -19.48 -6.47
N GLN A 204 -23.17 -20.23 -5.59
CA GLN A 204 -22.34 -21.37 -5.99
C GLN A 204 -23.17 -22.52 -6.61
N ASN A 205 -24.43 -22.65 -6.20
CA ASN A 205 -25.36 -23.66 -6.72
C ASN A 205 -25.69 -23.45 -8.21
N HIS A 206 -25.45 -22.23 -8.72
CA HIS A 206 -25.77 -21.83 -10.10
C HIS A 206 -24.56 -21.83 -11.05
N ALA A 207 -23.35 -22.09 -10.55
CA ALA A 207 -22.12 -22.04 -11.35
C ALA A 207 -21.18 -23.22 -11.04
N SER A 208 -20.48 -23.70 -12.06
CA SER A 208 -19.40 -24.70 -11.91
C SER A 208 -18.07 -23.99 -11.85
N VAL A 209 -17.49 -23.87 -10.64
CA VAL A 209 -16.24 -23.15 -10.38
C VAL A 209 -15.36 -23.93 -9.42
N SER A 210 -14.05 -23.66 -9.48
CA SER A 210 -13.09 -24.23 -8.52
C SER A 210 -13.37 -23.72 -7.10
N ARG A 211 -13.15 -24.57 -6.11
CA ARG A 211 -13.39 -24.22 -4.69
C ARG A 211 -12.59 -22.97 -4.27
N GLY A 212 -11.35 -22.85 -4.76
CA GLY A 212 -10.49 -21.70 -4.42
C GLY A 212 -11.03 -20.39 -4.97
N PHE A 213 -11.41 -20.36 -6.25
CA PHE A 213 -11.97 -19.16 -6.85
C PHE A 213 -13.35 -18.81 -6.27
N ALA A 214 -14.19 -19.81 -5.96
CA ALA A 214 -15.46 -19.61 -5.28
C ALA A 214 -15.25 -18.88 -3.94
N GLN A 215 -14.24 -19.27 -3.14
CA GLN A 215 -13.91 -18.60 -1.87
C GLN A 215 -13.51 -17.13 -2.06
N VAL A 216 -12.70 -16.84 -3.10
CA VAL A 216 -12.29 -15.45 -3.39
C VAL A 216 -13.50 -14.60 -3.79
N LEU A 217 -14.33 -15.11 -4.70
CA LEU A 217 -15.51 -14.39 -5.18
C LEU A 217 -16.54 -14.18 -4.07
N THR A 218 -16.82 -15.21 -3.27
CA THR A 218 -17.69 -15.10 -2.07
C THR A 218 -17.16 -14.05 -1.11
N ARG A 219 -15.84 -14.01 -0.86
CA ARG A 219 -15.25 -12.98 0.00
C ARG A 219 -15.42 -11.56 -0.56
N MET A 220 -15.41 -11.37 -1.88
CA MET A 220 -15.67 -10.06 -2.49
C MET A 220 -17.08 -9.56 -2.19
N ILE A 221 -18.09 -10.45 -2.16
CA ILE A 221 -19.50 -10.11 -2.03
C ILE A 221 -20.06 -10.28 -0.61
N ARG A 222 -19.22 -10.53 0.41
CA ARG A 222 -19.68 -10.62 1.80
C ARG A 222 -20.51 -9.40 2.20
N ARG A 223 -21.61 -9.61 2.93
CA ARG A 223 -22.49 -8.54 3.39
C ARG A 223 -21.75 -7.58 4.33
N ARG A 224 -20.93 -8.11 5.26
CA ARG A 224 -20.14 -7.32 6.19
C ARG A 224 -18.88 -6.78 5.51
N VAL A 225 -18.75 -5.44 5.44
CA VAL A 225 -17.61 -4.73 4.81
C VAL A 225 -16.26 -5.21 5.32
N SER A 226 -16.14 -5.46 6.65
CA SER A 226 -14.86 -5.89 7.27
C SER A 226 -14.40 -7.28 6.83
N GLN A 227 -15.28 -8.10 6.28
CA GLN A 227 -14.97 -9.44 5.79
C GLN A 227 -14.54 -9.44 4.32
N ARG A 228 -14.73 -8.34 3.59
CA ARG A 228 -14.32 -8.20 2.18
C ARG A 228 -12.85 -7.85 2.04
N TYR A 229 -12.35 -7.89 0.80
CA TYR A 229 -11.11 -7.20 0.45
C TYR A 229 -11.32 -5.70 0.57
N GLN A 230 -10.41 -4.99 1.24
CA GLN A 230 -10.62 -3.59 1.60
C GLN A 230 -10.37 -2.60 0.45
N ASN A 231 -9.72 -3.04 -0.63
CA ASN A 231 -9.47 -2.26 -1.85
C ASN A 231 -9.23 -3.18 -3.05
N ALA A 232 -9.14 -2.58 -4.25
CA ALA A 232 -8.97 -3.31 -5.49
C ALA A 232 -7.63 -4.07 -5.57
N ALA A 233 -6.55 -3.54 -5.01
CA ALA A 233 -5.25 -4.20 -5.02
C ALA A 233 -5.28 -5.53 -4.25
N ALA A 234 -5.91 -5.56 -3.06
CA ALA A 234 -6.04 -6.78 -2.26
C ALA A 234 -6.91 -7.84 -2.97
N ALA A 235 -8.00 -7.43 -3.65
CA ALA A 235 -8.84 -8.34 -4.42
C ALA A 235 -8.10 -8.86 -5.67
N LEU A 236 -7.38 -7.99 -6.37
CA LEU A 236 -6.57 -8.34 -7.55
C LEU A 236 -5.51 -9.39 -7.20
N GLN A 237 -4.78 -9.19 -6.12
CA GLN A 237 -3.78 -10.16 -5.64
C GLN A 237 -4.40 -11.54 -5.41
N ALA A 238 -5.58 -11.61 -4.78
CA ALA A 238 -6.27 -12.88 -4.55
C ALA A 238 -6.71 -13.56 -5.85
N ILE A 239 -7.15 -12.80 -6.85
CA ILE A 239 -7.58 -13.33 -8.17
C ILE A 239 -6.37 -13.79 -9.00
N GLN A 240 -5.25 -13.09 -8.94
CA GLN A 240 -4.05 -13.44 -9.71
C GLN A 240 -3.47 -14.81 -9.37
N LEU A 241 -3.73 -15.34 -8.18
CA LEU A 241 -3.33 -16.71 -7.80
C LEU A 241 -3.97 -17.79 -8.70
N PHE A 242 -5.08 -17.49 -9.38
CA PHE A 242 -5.78 -18.40 -10.29
C PHE A 242 -5.46 -18.16 -11.77
N ASN A 243 -4.70 -17.13 -12.09
CA ASN A 243 -4.32 -16.79 -13.47
C ASN A 243 -3.04 -17.52 -13.92
N GLN A 244 -2.44 -18.37 -13.08
CA GLN A 244 -1.27 -19.16 -13.43
C GLN A 244 -1.69 -20.40 -14.22
N PRO A 245 -1.03 -20.75 -15.34
CA PRO A 245 -1.30 -21.98 -16.07
C PRO A 245 -1.00 -23.18 -15.17
N ILE A 246 -1.93 -24.13 -15.08
CA ILE A 246 -1.75 -25.41 -14.37
C ILE A 246 -0.65 -26.18 -15.09
N VAL A 247 0.56 -26.16 -14.57
CA VAL A 247 1.64 -27.06 -15.01
C VAL A 247 1.45 -28.37 -14.30
N SER A 248 0.88 -29.35 -14.99
CA SER A 248 0.88 -30.76 -14.58
C SER A 248 2.31 -31.25 -14.47
N THR A 249 2.70 -31.62 -13.26
CA THR A 249 4.05 -32.12 -12.94
C THR A 249 4.28 -33.49 -13.57
N ILE A 250 4.92 -33.53 -14.74
CA ILE A 250 5.64 -34.73 -15.19
C ILE A 250 7.12 -34.45 -14.96
N VAL A 251 7.71 -35.22 -14.07
CA VAL A 251 9.13 -35.13 -13.72
C VAL A 251 9.97 -35.70 -14.84
N THR A 252 10.69 -34.88 -15.58
CA THR A 252 11.84 -35.26 -16.40
C THR A 252 12.97 -34.25 -16.17
N PRO A 253 14.24 -34.68 -16.16
CA PRO A 253 15.34 -33.86 -15.65
C PRO A 253 15.76 -32.76 -16.62
N THR A 254 16.07 -31.69 -16.07
CA THR A 254 16.13 -30.30 -16.38
C THR A 254 17.31 -29.84 -17.20
N ILE A 255 17.03 -29.03 -18.20
CA ILE A 255 17.93 -27.98 -18.68
C ILE A 255 17.40 -26.65 -18.11
N ILE A 256 18.24 -25.97 -17.35
CA ILE A 256 17.92 -24.67 -16.72
C ILE A 256 17.87 -23.60 -17.81
N VAL A 257 16.65 -23.12 -18.14
CA VAL A 257 16.44 -21.90 -18.89
C VAL A 257 15.96 -20.86 -17.88
N PRO A 258 16.59 -19.67 -17.78
CA PRO A 258 16.15 -18.62 -16.85
C PRO A 258 14.75 -18.09 -17.22
N PRO A 259 13.95 -17.67 -16.22
CA PRO A 259 12.58 -17.16 -16.46
C PRO A 259 12.59 -15.85 -17.24
N PRO A 260 11.52 -15.53 -18.00
CA PRO A 260 11.45 -14.29 -18.77
C PRO A 260 11.45 -13.08 -17.83
N SER A 261 12.25 -12.11 -18.22
CA SER A 261 12.55 -10.86 -17.56
C SER A 261 11.35 -10.15 -16.93
N SER A 262 11.32 -10.13 -15.60
CA SER A 262 10.76 -9.05 -14.77
C SER A 262 11.22 -7.68 -15.31
N VAL A 263 10.48 -6.63 -15.08
CA VAL A 263 10.94 -5.24 -15.25
C VAL A 263 12.17 -5.08 -14.35
N GLY A 264 13.32 -5.45 -14.89
CA GLY A 264 14.56 -5.60 -14.16
C GLY A 264 15.07 -4.24 -13.69
N VAL A 265 15.08 -4.01 -12.38
CA VAL A 265 15.90 -2.93 -11.83
C VAL A 265 17.37 -3.22 -12.15
N GLN A 266 18.07 -2.22 -12.64
CA GLN A 266 19.51 -2.33 -12.83
C GLN A 266 20.17 -2.46 -11.46
N LEU A 267 20.77 -3.62 -11.18
CA LEU A 267 21.50 -3.86 -9.96
C LEU A 267 22.94 -3.41 -10.07
N PHE A 268 23.41 -2.74 -9.04
CA PHE A 268 24.81 -2.36 -8.85
C PHE A 268 25.41 -3.27 -7.76
N ASN A 269 26.70 -3.53 -7.87
CA ASN A 269 27.48 -4.20 -6.83
C ASN A 269 28.30 -3.16 -6.06
N SER A 270 28.46 -3.35 -4.77
CA SER A 270 29.31 -2.53 -3.91
C SER A 270 29.93 -3.43 -2.83
N SER A 271 31.04 -3.03 -2.28
CA SER A 271 31.67 -3.66 -1.15
C SER A 271 31.48 -2.80 0.10
N VAL A 272 31.09 -3.42 1.22
CA VAL A 272 30.93 -2.76 2.51
C VAL A 272 31.80 -3.43 3.56
N GLU A 273 32.42 -2.61 4.43
CA GLU A 273 33.18 -3.14 5.57
C GLU A 273 32.25 -3.38 6.76
N VAL A 274 32.16 -4.64 7.19
CA VAL A 274 31.40 -5.07 8.36
C VAL A 274 32.34 -5.24 9.55
N VAL A 275 31.89 -4.80 10.72
CA VAL A 275 32.69 -4.80 11.97
C VAL A 275 32.06 -5.74 12.98
N THR A 276 32.90 -6.55 13.61
CA THR A 276 32.52 -7.39 14.77
C THR A 276 33.30 -6.95 16.02
N VAL A 277 32.61 -6.93 17.17
CA VAL A 277 33.19 -6.54 18.44
C VAL A 277 33.11 -7.65 19.49
N ASN A 278 34.01 -7.61 20.47
CA ASN A 278 33.92 -8.45 21.66
C ASN A 278 32.95 -7.88 22.71
N ALA A 279 32.78 -8.55 23.85
CA ALA A 279 31.89 -8.15 24.93
C ALA A 279 32.21 -6.77 25.55
N GLN A 280 33.42 -6.24 25.38
CA GLN A 280 33.85 -4.90 25.82
C GLN A 280 33.64 -3.85 24.71
N GLY A 281 33.08 -4.22 23.55
CA GLY A 281 32.88 -3.31 22.41
C GLY A 281 34.15 -2.99 21.61
N LYS A 282 35.24 -3.72 21.85
CA LYS A 282 36.48 -3.56 21.06
C LYS A 282 36.34 -4.32 19.74
N VAL A 283 36.68 -3.67 18.63
CA VAL A 283 36.69 -4.29 17.30
C VAL A 283 37.70 -5.44 17.27
N ILE A 284 37.22 -6.63 16.93
CA ILE A 284 38.01 -7.85 16.81
C ILE A 284 38.13 -8.38 15.39
N ASN A 285 37.21 -7.94 14.50
CA ASN A 285 37.25 -8.34 13.11
C ASN A 285 36.69 -7.23 12.21
N ARG A 286 37.27 -7.09 11.00
CA ARG A 286 36.77 -6.27 9.90
C ARG A 286 36.74 -7.12 8.64
N GLN A 287 35.62 -7.19 7.96
CA GLN A 287 35.43 -8.02 6.79
C GLN A 287 34.67 -7.29 5.70
N ASN A 288 35.18 -7.32 4.49
CA ASN A 288 34.45 -6.81 3.33
C ASN A 288 33.34 -7.81 2.91
N ARG A 289 32.17 -7.29 2.59
CA ARG A 289 31.02 -8.03 2.07
C ARG A 289 30.55 -7.40 0.77
N GLU A 290 30.37 -8.23 -0.24
CA GLU A 290 29.74 -7.82 -1.48
C GLU A 290 28.23 -7.71 -1.29
N VAL A 291 27.66 -6.59 -1.69
CA VAL A 291 26.22 -6.29 -1.58
C VAL A 291 25.70 -5.83 -2.93
N LYS A 292 24.44 -6.08 -3.18
CA LYS A 292 23.73 -5.65 -4.40
C LYS A 292 22.67 -4.62 -4.04
N TYR A 293 22.47 -3.64 -4.90
CA TYR A 293 21.46 -2.60 -4.69
C TYR A 293 21.00 -2.02 -6.01
N PHE A 294 19.86 -1.34 -5.99
CA PHE A 294 19.48 -0.43 -7.06
C PHE A 294 19.32 0.99 -6.54
N VAL A 295 19.31 1.95 -7.44
CA VAL A 295 19.14 3.37 -7.13
C VAL A 295 17.82 3.84 -7.71
N GLU A 296 16.99 4.46 -6.87
CA GLU A 296 15.78 5.15 -7.29
C GLU A 296 16.04 6.64 -7.38
N ASP A 297 15.76 7.26 -8.53
CA ASP A 297 15.85 8.71 -8.71
C ASP A 297 14.59 9.40 -8.18
N LEU A 298 14.75 10.19 -7.15
CA LEU A 298 13.67 10.99 -6.55
C LEU A 298 13.52 12.37 -7.19
N GLY A 299 14.36 12.68 -8.20
CA GLY A 299 14.42 13.98 -8.86
C GLY A 299 15.25 15.00 -8.09
N SER A 300 15.64 16.10 -8.79
CA SER A 300 16.43 17.20 -8.22
C SER A 300 17.81 16.76 -7.66
N GLY A 301 18.37 15.66 -8.16
CA GLY A 301 19.65 15.12 -7.70
C GLY A 301 19.57 14.31 -6.40
N VAL A 302 18.36 14.07 -5.89
CA VAL A 302 18.13 13.22 -4.70
C VAL A 302 17.87 11.78 -5.14
N SER A 303 18.56 10.83 -4.52
CA SER A 303 18.43 9.41 -4.81
C SER A 303 18.12 8.59 -3.56
N LEU A 304 17.57 7.38 -3.78
CA LEU A 304 17.29 6.40 -2.73
C LEU A 304 17.96 5.07 -3.12
N GLU A 305 18.86 4.59 -2.28
CA GLU A 305 19.54 3.31 -2.47
C GLU A 305 18.75 2.21 -1.78
N MET A 306 18.41 1.16 -2.53
CA MET A 306 17.62 0.02 -2.07
C MET A 306 18.47 -1.25 -2.12
N MET A 307 18.87 -1.75 -0.95
CA MET A 307 19.72 -2.94 -0.81
C MET A 307 18.91 -4.21 -1.07
N HIS A 308 19.45 -5.13 -1.85
CA HIS A 308 18.90 -6.47 -2.03
C HIS A 308 19.09 -7.30 -0.76
N ILE A 309 17.99 -7.74 -0.18
CA ILE A 309 17.97 -8.60 0.99
C ILE A 309 17.57 -10.01 0.51
N PRO A 310 18.51 -10.95 0.44
CA PRO A 310 18.20 -12.31 0.02
C PRO A 310 17.24 -12.96 1.01
N GLY A 311 16.26 -13.67 0.51
CA GLY A 311 15.31 -14.41 1.34
C GLY A 311 15.99 -15.49 2.16
N GLY A 312 15.39 -15.83 3.28
CA GLY A 312 15.95 -16.83 4.17
C GLY A 312 15.04 -17.15 5.34
N THR A 313 15.56 -17.92 6.27
CA THR A 313 14.86 -18.32 7.49
C THR A 313 15.70 -17.93 8.70
N PHE A 314 15.07 -17.38 9.73
CA PHE A 314 15.75 -16.97 10.95
C PHE A 314 14.87 -17.22 12.19
N MET A 315 15.49 -17.15 13.36
CA MET A 315 14.77 -17.16 14.64
C MET A 315 14.45 -15.73 15.06
N MET A 316 13.17 -15.38 15.02
CA MET A 316 12.65 -14.06 15.42
C MET A 316 12.40 -14.01 16.93
N GLY A 317 12.74 -12.90 17.55
CA GLY A 317 12.66 -12.71 18.99
C GLY A 317 13.99 -12.95 19.71
N SER A 318 13.99 -12.89 21.04
CA SER A 318 15.18 -13.06 21.87
C SER A 318 15.15 -14.37 22.64
N PRO A 319 16.32 -15.05 22.78
CA PRO A 319 16.43 -16.23 23.63
C PRO A 319 16.30 -15.87 25.11
N PRO A 320 15.94 -16.82 26.00
CA PRO A 320 15.67 -16.55 27.42
C PRO A 320 16.83 -15.90 28.17
N GLU A 321 18.06 -16.20 27.78
CA GLU A 321 19.30 -15.72 28.38
C GLU A 321 19.75 -14.34 27.89
N GLU A 322 19.13 -13.77 26.87
CA GLU A 322 19.52 -12.45 26.34
C GLU A 322 19.28 -11.35 27.37
N ALA A 323 20.35 -10.67 27.78
CA ALA A 323 20.29 -9.64 28.81
C ALA A 323 19.36 -8.48 28.40
N GLY A 324 18.48 -8.10 29.30
CA GLY A 324 17.53 -6.99 29.08
C GLY A 324 16.41 -7.30 28.07
N ARG A 325 16.17 -8.57 27.77
CA ARG A 325 15.00 -9.01 26.97
C ARG A 325 13.69 -8.62 27.65
N LEU A 326 12.64 -8.51 26.85
CA LEU A 326 11.28 -8.26 27.31
C LEU A 326 10.40 -9.47 26.96
N ASP A 327 9.36 -9.74 27.75
CA ASP A 327 8.39 -10.81 27.48
C ASP A 327 7.70 -10.64 26.13
N THR A 328 7.59 -9.41 25.67
CA THR A 328 7.04 -9.06 24.35
C THR A 328 7.86 -9.60 23.18
N GLU A 329 9.12 -9.99 23.41
CA GLU A 329 10.04 -10.54 22.40
C GLU A 329 9.92 -12.09 22.31
N SER A 330 8.90 -12.70 22.93
CA SER A 330 8.69 -14.15 23.00
C SER A 330 7.26 -14.55 22.57
N PRO A 331 7.04 -15.85 22.25
CA PRO A 331 8.05 -16.89 22.12
C PRO A 331 8.96 -16.66 20.92
N GLN A 332 10.25 -17.05 21.07
CA GLN A 332 11.15 -17.09 19.91
C GLN A 332 10.63 -18.14 18.92
N HIS A 333 10.55 -17.80 17.63
CA HIS A 333 9.97 -18.67 16.62
C HIS A 333 10.66 -18.51 15.27
N GLN A 334 10.55 -19.54 14.44
CA GLN A 334 11.15 -19.53 13.12
C GLN A 334 10.25 -18.79 12.13
N VAL A 335 10.84 -17.86 11.37
CA VAL A 335 10.17 -17.10 10.30
C VAL A 335 10.95 -17.25 9.01
N ARG A 336 10.23 -17.47 7.90
CA ARG A 336 10.76 -17.43 6.54
C ARG A 336 10.43 -16.09 5.91
N VAL A 337 11.45 -15.38 5.45
CA VAL A 337 11.30 -14.08 4.77
C VAL A 337 11.63 -14.27 3.29
N PRO A 338 10.79 -13.83 2.34
CA PRO A 338 11.11 -13.85 0.90
C PRO A 338 12.19 -12.83 0.55
N ASP A 339 12.71 -12.87 -0.69
CA ASP A 339 13.58 -11.83 -1.23
C ASP A 339 12.84 -10.49 -1.29
N PHE A 340 13.53 -9.40 -0.91
CA PHE A 340 13.00 -8.04 -1.00
C PHE A 340 14.13 -7.01 -1.08
N PHE A 341 13.78 -5.75 -1.29
CA PHE A 341 14.73 -4.64 -1.21
C PHE A 341 14.39 -3.76 -0.01
N MET A 342 15.41 -3.31 0.71
CA MET A 342 15.27 -2.41 1.86
C MET A 342 16.12 -1.16 1.67
N GLY A 343 15.60 0.00 2.06
CA GLY A 343 16.34 1.26 2.06
C GLY A 343 17.65 1.13 2.83
N ARG A 344 18.78 1.46 2.18
CA ARG A 344 20.13 1.40 2.78
C ARG A 344 20.20 2.13 4.10
N TYR A 345 19.45 3.22 4.19
CA TYR A 345 19.34 4.12 5.35
C TYR A 345 17.88 4.31 5.75
N PRO A 346 17.60 4.77 6.97
CA PRO A 346 16.33 5.43 7.26
C PRO A 346 16.10 6.58 6.27
N VAL A 347 14.85 6.86 5.91
CA VAL A 347 14.52 7.94 4.96
C VAL A 347 15.10 9.26 5.47
N THR A 348 15.89 9.94 4.61
CA THR A 348 16.50 11.22 4.96
C THR A 348 15.55 12.39 4.75
N GLN A 349 15.88 13.55 5.34
CA GLN A 349 15.07 14.75 5.22
C GLN A 349 14.99 15.24 3.77
N GLU A 350 16.09 15.18 3.00
CA GLU A 350 16.05 15.52 1.57
C GLU A 350 15.18 14.56 0.76
N GLN A 351 15.24 13.25 1.04
CA GLN A 351 14.39 12.25 0.38
C GLN A 351 12.92 12.46 0.72
N TYR A 352 12.63 12.74 2.00
CA TYR A 352 11.25 13.05 2.43
C TYR A 352 10.72 14.30 1.72
N GLN A 353 11.51 15.37 1.65
CA GLN A 353 11.13 16.57 0.92
C GLN A 353 10.93 16.33 -0.58
N ALA A 354 11.81 15.56 -1.23
CA ALA A 354 11.73 15.27 -2.66
C ALA A 354 10.44 14.53 -3.07
N VAL A 355 9.90 13.72 -2.15
CA VAL A 355 8.67 12.95 -2.38
C VAL A 355 7.42 13.71 -1.89
N MET A 356 7.51 14.41 -0.74
CA MET A 356 6.36 15.02 -0.10
C MET A 356 6.07 16.45 -0.59
N SER A 357 7.06 17.17 -1.17
CA SER A 357 6.85 18.53 -1.67
C SER A 357 5.99 18.54 -2.92
N SER A 358 4.89 19.27 -2.90
CA SER A 358 3.91 19.38 -3.99
C SER A 358 4.31 20.36 -5.11
N ASN A 359 5.59 20.43 -5.49
CA ASN A 359 6.05 21.36 -6.54
C ASN A 359 5.44 21.09 -7.93
N PHE A 360 4.81 19.94 -8.15
CA PHE A 360 4.17 19.62 -9.43
C PHE A 360 2.81 20.32 -9.59
N LEU A 361 2.04 20.46 -8.51
CA LEU A 361 0.72 21.10 -8.57
C LEU A 361 0.78 22.63 -8.58
N LYS A 362 1.78 23.25 -7.96
CA LYS A 362 1.96 24.72 -7.97
C LYS A 362 2.27 25.31 -9.36
N LYS A 363 2.76 24.50 -10.29
CA LYS A 363 3.10 24.95 -11.65
C LYS A 363 1.92 24.88 -12.62
N ILE A 364 0.85 24.14 -12.30
CA ILE A 364 -0.31 23.92 -13.16
C ILE A 364 -1.52 24.74 -12.71
N ILE A 365 -1.68 24.97 -11.40
CA ILE A 365 -2.84 25.71 -10.85
C ILE A 365 -2.30 26.97 -10.20
N GLY A 366 -2.18 28.03 -11.01
CA GLY A 366 -1.85 29.36 -10.48
C GLY A 366 -2.85 29.79 -9.42
N ASN A 367 -2.34 30.16 -8.25
CA ASN A 367 -2.91 31.02 -7.20
C ASN A 367 -4.42 30.94 -6.81
N ILE A 368 -5.16 29.90 -7.15
CA ILE A 368 -6.55 29.74 -6.73
C ILE A 368 -6.65 28.52 -5.80
N VAL A 369 -7.05 28.82 -4.57
CA VAL A 369 -7.38 27.91 -3.45
C VAL A 369 -6.18 27.32 -2.70
N ASN A 370 -5.72 28.03 -1.68
CA ASN A 370 -4.99 27.44 -0.57
C ASN A 370 -5.49 28.00 0.77
N LYS A 371 -6.29 27.21 1.47
CA LYS A 371 -6.59 27.42 2.90
C LYS A 371 -6.05 26.32 3.81
N ASN A 372 -5.33 25.31 3.28
CA ASN A 372 -4.57 24.39 4.11
C ASN A 372 -3.10 24.46 3.71
N PRO A 373 -2.19 24.86 4.62
CA PRO A 373 -0.77 24.80 4.34
C PRO A 373 -0.38 23.35 4.06
N ASP A 374 0.44 23.12 3.04
CA ASP A 374 1.15 21.85 2.81
C ASP A 374 1.69 21.33 4.15
N PRO A 375 1.59 20.03 4.44
CA PRO A 375 2.27 19.47 5.59
C PRO A 375 3.73 19.89 5.50
N ASN A 376 4.29 20.38 6.62
CA ASN A 376 5.67 20.89 6.68
C ASN A 376 6.60 19.94 5.90
N PRO A 377 7.19 20.35 4.77
CA PRO A 377 7.96 19.47 3.89
C PRO A 377 9.20 18.88 4.60
N ASN A 378 9.57 19.44 5.73
CA ASN A 378 10.59 18.90 6.61
C ASN A 378 10.14 19.05 8.08
N PRO A 379 9.43 18.07 8.64
CA PRO A 379 8.92 18.12 10.01
C PRO A 379 10.01 17.96 11.07
N ALA A 380 11.19 17.44 10.71
CA ALA A 380 12.25 17.08 11.63
C ALA A 380 12.67 18.22 12.56
N ARG A 381 12.92 17.92 13.84
CA ARG A 381 13.48 18.84 14.81
C ARG A 381 14.97 19.11 14.53
N PHE A 382 15.73 18.04 14.29
CA PHE A 382 17.17 18.13 14.07
C PHE A 382 17.47 18.27 12.58
N LYS A 383 17.61 19.51 12.10
CA LYS A 383 17.74 19.81 10.66
C LYS A 383 19.06 19.30 10.06
N GLY A 384 18.99 18.84 8.82
CA GLY A 384 20.11 18.39 7.99
C GLY A 384 19.66 17.41 6.91
N ASP A 385 20.00 17.68 5.67
CA ASP A 385 19.53 16.93 4.48
C ASP A 385 19.80 15.43 4.61
N LYS A 386 20.97 15.07 5.11
CA LYS A 386 21.43 13.69 5.32
C LYS A 386 21.05 13.09 6.67
N ARG A 387 20.37 13.83 7.54
CA ARG A 387 19.81 13.28 8.76
C ARG A 387 18.53 12.51 8.44
N PRO A 388 18.17 11.47 9.23
CA PRO A 388 16.88 10.81 9.07
C PRO A 388 15.76 11.83 9.30
N VAL A 389 14.66 11.68 8.57
CA VAL A 389 13.43 12.41 8.88
C VAL A 389 12.85 11.86 10.19
N GLU A 390 12.50 12.74 11.10
CA GLU A 390 11.80 12.41 12.34
C GLU A 390 10.60 13.35 12.53
N GLN A 391 9.83 13.21 13.60
CA GLN A 391 8.52 13.86 13.78
C GLN A 391 7.51 13.51 12.68
N VAL A 392 7.58 12.30 12.18
CA VAL A 392 6.64 11.71 11.23
C VAL A 392 5.79 10.66 11.92
N SER A 393 4.47 10.74 11.73
CA SER A 393 3.55 9.70 12.19
C SER A 393 3.63 8.46 11.29
N TRP A 394 3.07 7.36 11.73
CA TRP A 394 2.93 6.17 10.90
C TRP A 394 2.13 6.48 9.63
N ASP A 395 1.06 7.29 9.74
CA ASP A 395 0.27 7.72 8.59
C ASP A 395 1.07 8.57 7.60
N ASN A 396 1.98 9.44 8.08
CA ASN A 396 2.89 10.19 7.19
C ASN A 396 3.89 9.28 6.48
N ALA A 397 4.37 8.22 7.15
CA ALA A 397 5.25 7.23 6.54
C ALA A 397 4.52 6.41 5.46
N ILE A 398 3.27 6.02 5.69
CA ILE A 398 2.43 5.36 4.68
C ILE A 398 2.18 6.29 3.48
N GLU A 399 1.82 7.55 3.72
CA GLU A 399 1.62 8.54 2.65
C GLU A 399 2.88 8.72 1.79
N PHE A 400 4.06 8.75 2.43
CA PHE A 400 5.33 8.77 1.71
C PHE A 400 5.50 7.56 0.80
N CYS A 401 5.29 6.35 1.33
CA CYS A 401 5.36 5.10 0.56
C CYS A 401 4.42 5.11 -0.65
N GLU A 402 3.19 5.57 -0.47
CA GLU A 402 2.20 5.68 -1.54
C GLU A 402 2.61 6.69 -2.61
N LYS A 403 3.11 7.88 -2.20
CA LYS A 403 3.59 8.90 -3.14
C LYS A 403 4.80 8.41 -3.93
N LEU A 404 5.74 7.74 -3.26
CA LEU A 404 6.91 7.18 -3.90
C LEU A 404 6.53 6.05 -4.88
N SER A 405 5.61 5.17 -4.48
CA SER A 405 5.11 4.10 -5.35
C SER A 405 4.46 4.64 -6.61
N ARG A 406 3.63 5.68 -6.47
CA ARG A 406 3.02 6.38 -7.62
C ARG A 406 4.06 7.04 -8.53
N LYS A 407 5.09 7.63 -7.93
CA LYS A 407 6.15 8.33 -8.67
C LYS A 407 6.99 7.38 -9.52
N THR A 408 7.26 6.17 -9.02
CA THR A 408 8.23 5.24 -9.59
C THR A 408 7.60 4.07 -10.33
N GLY A 409 6.31 3.80 -10.12
CA GLY A 409 5.61 2.62 -10.63
C GLY A 409 5.96 1.32 -9.91
N LYS A 410 6.80 1.36 -8.86
CA LYS A 410 7.17 0.22 -8.02
C LYS A 410 6.34 0.21 -6.74
N THR A 411 6.32 -0.91 -6.01
CA THR A 411 5.60 -1.01 -4.74
C THR A 411 6.53 -0.74 -3.55
N TYR A 412 6.41 0.45 -2.95
CA TYR A 412 7.10 0.83 -1.72
C TYR A 412 6.14 0.76 -0.53
N ARG A 413 6.62 0.25 0.59
CA ARG A 413 5.86 0.13 1.85
C ARG A 413 6.79 0.19 3.05
N LEU A 414 6.22 0.26 4.25
CA LEU A 414 6.96 0.00 5.48
C LEU A 414 7.35 -1.50 5.55
N PRO A 415 8.46 -1.85 6.20
CA PRO A 415 8.80 -3.24 6.48
C PRO A 415 7.74 -3.89 7.38
N SER A 416 7.53 -5.20 7.24
CA SER A 416 6.98 -5.97 8.32
C SER A 416 7.97 -6.04 9.49
N GLU A 417 7.50 -6.34 10.69
CA GLU A 417 8.37 -6.56 11.84
C GLU A 417 9.40 -7.66 11.59
N ALA A 418 8.97 -8.74 10.94
CA ALA A 418 9.83 -9.86 10.60
C ALA A 418 10.89 -9.49 9.56
N GLU A 419 10.53 -8.75 8.51
CA GLU A 419 11.49 -8.24 7.52
C GLU A 419 12.51 -7.31 8.17
N TRP A 420 12.06 -6.44 9.07
CA TRP A 420 12.94 -5.51 9.77
C TRP A 420 13.96 -6.27 10.64
N GLU A 421 13.52 -7.23 11.47
CA GLU A 421 14.42 -7.98 12.36
C GLU A 421 15.37 -8.88 11.58
N TYR A 422 14.88 -9.56 10.53
CA TYR A 422 15.70 -10.36 9.62
C TYR A 422 16.81 -9.52 8.98
N ALA A 423 16.44 -8.38 8.43
CA ALA A 423 17.36 -7.45 7.80
C ALA A 423 18.36 -6.82 8.81
N CYS A 424 17.91 -6.53 10.02
CA CYS A 424 18.76 -6.02 11.10
C CYS A 424 19.81 -7.06 11.49
N ARG A 425 19.40 -8.30 11.71
CA ARG A 425 20.32 -9.40 12.09
C ARG A 425 21.32 -9.74 10.99
N ALA A 426 20.92 -9.69 9.75
CA ALA A 426 21.78 -9.99 8.59
C ALA A 426 22.63 -11.28 8.78
N GLY A 427 21.98 -12.34 9.32
CA GLY A 427 22.57 -13.64 9.59
C GLY A 427 23.17 -13.82 10.98
N THR A 428 23.16 -12.82 11.87
CA THR A 428 23.62 -12.94 13.26
C THR A 428 22.49 -13.41 14.19
N THR A 429 22.89 -14.06 15.30
CA THR A 429 21.98 -14.45 16.39
C THR A 429 22.20 -13.66 17.66
N THR A 430 23.23 -12.82 17.69
CA THR A 430 23.63 -11.96 18.81
C THR A 430 22.64 -10.80 19.01
N PRO A 431 22.65 -10.12 20.19
CA PRO A 431 21.79 -8.97 20.45
C PRO A 431 21.92 -7.84 19.43
N PHE A 432 23.09 -7.66 18.85
CA PHE A 432 23.39 -6.67 17.80
C PHE A 432 24.11 -7.34 16.63
N TYR A 433 23.99 -6.81 15.41
CA TYR A 433 24.75 -7.35 14.29
C TYR A 433 26.27 -7.15 14.42
N PHE A 434 26.70 -6.32 15.35
CA PHE A 434 28.10 -6.14 15.73
C PHE A 434 28.63 -7.25 16.65
N GLY A 435 27.74 -8.02 17.33
CA GLY A 435 28.06 -9.03 18.32
C GLY A 435 27.31 -8.82 19.65
N GLU A 436 27.98 -9.10 20.77
CA GLU A 436 27.35 -9.13 22.10
C GLU A 436 27.05 -7.74 22.67
N THR A 437 27.62 -6.66 22.14
CA THR A 437 27.43 -5.30 22.61
C THR A 437 27.62 -4.27 21.51
N ILE A 438 27.35 -3.01 21.84
CA ILE A 438 27.58 -1.82 21.00
C ILE A 438 28.27 -0.72 21.82
N THR A 439 28.98 0.16 21.11
CA THR A 439 29.56 1.39 21.68
C THR A 439 29.07 2.61 20.91
N THR A 440 29.30 3.79 21.46
CA THR A 440 28.89 5.05 20.79
C THR A 440 29.76 5.40 19.57
N ASP A 441 30.84 4.67 19.33
CA ASP A 441 31.63 4.75 18.08
C ASP A 441 31.00 3.94 16.95
N LEU A 442 30.06 3.03 17.26
CA LEU A 442 29.37 2.15 16.31
C LEU A 442 27.90 2.50 16.13
N VAL A 443 27.28 3.19 17.10
CA VAL A 443 25.83 3.44 17.13
C VAL A 443 25.53 4.78 17.82
N ASN A 444 24.52 5.50 17.34
CA ASN A 444 24.02 6.70 18.01
C ASN A 444 22.92 6.32 19.01
N TYR A 445 23.28 6.24 20.29
CA TYR A 445 22.38 6.00 21.42
C TYR A 445 22.83 6.81 22.65
N ASN A 446 22.11 6.74 23.77
CA ASN A 446 22.53 7.39 25.02
C ASN A 446 23.68 6.62 25.69
N GLY A 447 24.89 7.02 25.40
CA GLY A 447 26.11 6.36 25.85
C GLY A 447 26.33 6.33 27.39
N ASN A 448 25.51 7.02 28.17
CA ASN A 448 25.52 6.91 29.65
C ASN A 448 25.04 5.54 30.14
N TYR A 449 24.31 4.78 29.27
CA TYR A 449 23.70 3.49 29.60
C TYR A 449 24.16 2.42 28.60
N PRO A 450 25.39 1.91 28.72
CA PRO A 450 25.95 0.87 27.86
C PRO A 450 25.23 -0.46 28.07
N TYR A 451 25.52 -1.44 27.20
CA TYR A 451 25.02 -2.81 27.28
C TYR A 451 26.14 -3.78 27.64
N GLY A 452 25.86 -4.70 28.58
CA GLY A 452 26.82 -5.68 29.03
C GLY A 452 28.07 -5.04 29.65
N SER A 453 29.24 -5.45 29.19
CA SER A 453 30.54 -4.96 29.70
C SER A 453 31.13 -3.81 28.86
N ALA A 454 30.37 -3.19 27.98
CA ALA A 454 30.83 -2.05 27.20
C ALA A 454 31.06 -0.80 28.10
N PRO A 455 32.04 0.06 27.79
CA PRO A 455 32.24 1.29 28.50
C PRO A 455 31.11 2.31 28.25
N LYS A 456 30.95 3.25 29.16
CA LYS A 456 30.16 4.46 28.90
C LYS A 456 30.76 5.25 27.74
N GLY A 457 29.92 5.90 26.98
CA GLY A 457 30.29 6.65 25.78
C GLY A 457 29.55 7.99 25.70
N VAL A 458 29.60 8.59 24.51
CA VAL A 458 29.02 9.92 24.25
C VAL A 458 27.51 9.85 24.18
N TYR A 459 26.81 10.79 24.82
CA TYR A 459 25.40 11.06 24.55
C TYR A 459 25.29 12.30 23.67
N ARG A 460 24.92 12.11 22.39
CA ARG A 460 24.92 13.18 21.37
C ARG A 460 23.70 14.09 21.43
N GLU A 461 22.64 13.68 22.13
CA GLU A 461 21.39 14.42 22.34
C GLU A 461 20.64 14.81 21.06
N GLN A 462 20.97 14.21 19.93
CA GLN A 462 20.39 14.47 18.61
C GLN A 462 20.63 13.31 17.65
N THR A 463 19.91 13.29 16.54
CA THR A 463 20.19 12.38 15.42
C THR A 463 21.56 12.69 14.80
N THR A 464 22.15 11.72 14.11
CA THR A 464 23.34 11.90 13.25
C THR A 464 22.93 11.79 11.78
N ASN A 465 23.81 12.20 10.87
CA ASN A 465 23.64 11.85 9.47
C ASN A 465 23.58 10.34 9.33
N VAL A 466 22.76 9.85 8.41
CA VAL A 466 22.69 8.42 8.12
C VAL A 466 24.03 7.93 7.55
N GLY A 467 24.37 6.67 7.83
CA GLY A 467 25.60 6.07 7.32
C GLY A 467 26.89 6.49 8.04
N ASN A 468 26.79 7.20 9.18
CA ASN A 468 27.97 7.60 9.96
C ASN A 468 28.66 6.41 10.66
N PHE A 469 28.00 5.28 10.77
CA PHE A 469 28.46 4.09 11.49
C PHE A 469 28.56 2.90 10.53
N PRO A 470 29.34 1.84 10.86
CA PRO A 470 29.48 0.68 9.99
C PRO A 470 28.13 -0.03 9.72
N PRO A 471 27.93 -0.58 8.51
CA PRO A 471 26.73 -1.32 8.16
C PRO A 471 26.77 -2.77 8.66
N ASN A 472 25.64 -3.47 8.54
CA ASN A 472 25.56 -4.92 8.67
C ASN A 472 25.95 -5.65 7.36
N SER A 473 25.90 -6.98 7.38
CA SER A 473 26.30 -7.82 6.23
C SER A 473 25.41 -7.71 4.98
N PHE A 474 24.23 -7.07 5.10
CA PHE A 474 23.38 -6.74 3.95
C PHE A 474 23.60 -5.31 3.45
N GLY A 475 24.54 -4.57 4.04
CA GLY A 475 24.86 -3.19 3.66
C GLY A 475 23.86 -2.17 4.22
N LEU A 476 23.10 -2.52 5.23
CA LEU A 476 22.14 -1.63 5.90
C LEU A 476 22.80 -0.89 7.06
N TYR A 477 22.60 0.41 7.11
CA TYR A 477 23.14 1.31 8.13
C TYR A 477 22.06 1.70 9.13
N ASP A 478 22.49 2.12 10.32
CA ASP A 478 21.63 2.67 11.38
C ASP A 478 20.46 1.75 11.81
N MET A 479 20.64 0.40 11.69
CA MET A 479 19.64 -0.57 12.17
C MET A 479 19.59 -0.62 13.71
N HIS A 480 20.59 -0.08 14.38
CA HIS A 480 20.65 0.10 15.84
C HIS A 480 20.79 1.57 16.16
N GLY A 481 19.87 2.14 16.95
CA GLY A 481 19.93 3.54 17.39
C GLY A 481 19.53 4.56 16.32
N ASN A 482 19.97 5.78 16.47
CA ASN A 482 19.66 6.98 15.70
C ASN A 482 18.17 7.38 15.79
N ILE A 483 17.26 6.63 15.19
CA ILE A 483 15.79 6.80 15.31
C ILE A 483 15.09 5.44 15.42
N TRP A 484 13.98 5.40 16.13
CA TRP A 484 13.01 4.32 16.02
C TRP A 484 12.40 4.32 14.62
N GLU A 485 12.19 3.13 14.04
CA GLU A 485 11.63 2.95 12.72
C GLU A 485 10.25 2.31 12.78
N TRP A 486 9.26 2.95 12.15
CA TRP A 486 7.92 2.42 12.00
C TRP A 486 7.92 1.13 11.17
N CYS A 487 7.20 0.10 11.64
CA CYS A 487 6.84 -1.08 10.88
C CYS A 487 5.35 -1.06 10.49
N GLN A 488 4.97 -1.92 9.55
CA GLN A 488 3.60 -2.03 9.06
C GLN A 488 2.65 -2.64 10.09
N ASP A 489 3.19 -3.46 11.00
CA ASP A 489 2.47 -4.31 11.96
C ASP A 489 1.70 -3.52 13.01
N ILE A 490 0.54 -4.08 13.40
CA ILE A 490 -0.15 -3.71 14.62
C ILE A 490 0.63 -4.29 15.80
N TYR A 491 0.85 -3.50 16.84
CA TYR A 491 1.54 -3.99 18.02
C TYR A 491 0.74 -5.08 18.75
N LYS A 492 1.40 -6.19 19.04
CA LYS A 492 0.89 -7.31 19.87
C LYS A 492 1.84 -7.52 21.05
N ASP A 493 1.28 -7.93 22.20
CA ASP A 493 2.06 -8.05 23.44
C ASP A 493 3.08 -9.22 23.44
N ASN A 494 3.00 -10.14 22.48
CA ASN A 494 3.95 -11.23 22.28
C ASN A 494 3.81 -11.81 20.87
N TYR A 495 4.58 -12.86 20.55
CA TYR A 495 4.57 -13.52 19.25
C TYR A 495 3.67 -14.77 19.16
N ALA A 496 2.79 -15.03 20.14
CA ALA A 496 1.85 -16.14 20.05
C ALA A 496 0.87 -15.94 18.88
N GLY A 497 0.95 -16.80 17.86
CA GLY A 497 0.14 -16.69 16.64
C GLY A 497 0.65 -15.69 15.60
N ALA A 498 1.91 -15.22 15.72
CA ALA A 498 2.53 -14.35 14.72
C ALA A 498 2.67 -15.06 13.36
N PRO A 499 2.60 -14.33 12.23
CA PRO A 499 2.91 -14.88 10.91
C PRO A 499 4.34 -15.43 10.85
N THR A 500 4.51 -16.56 10.16
CA THR A 500 5.82 -17.21 9.99
C THR A 500 6.37 -17.14 8.56
N ASP A 501 5.67 -16.41 7.69
CA ASP A 501 5.98 -16.23 6.27
C ASP A 501 6.60 -14.85 5.94
N GLY A 502 6.96 -14.07 6.97
CA GLY A 502 7.51 -12.73 6.81
C GLY A 502 6.49 -11.62 6.55
N SER A 503 5.21 -11.95 6.43
CA SER A 503 4.16 -10.95 6.23
C SER A 503 3.91 -10.12 7.50
N ALA A 504 3.40 -8.88 7.32
CA ALA A 504 3.06 -8.01 8.44
C ALA A 504 1.84 -8.52 9.22
N TRP A 505 1.92 -8.48 10.54
CA TRP A 505 0.82 -8.87 11.41
C TRP A 505 -0.20 -7.73 11.56
N VAL A 506 -1.14 -7.68 10.61
CA VAL A 506 -2.19 -6.64 10.54
C VAL A 506 -3.58 -7.17 10.89
N SER A 507 -3.71 -8.46 11.25
CA SER A 507 -4.97 -9.09 11.63
C SER A 507 -5.33 -8.85 13.10
N GLY A 508 -6.63 -8.86 13.41
CA GLY A 508 -7.17 -8.65 14.75
C GLY A 508 -7.56 -7.20 15.04
N ASN A 509 -7.92 -6.91 16.30
CA ASN A 509 -8.31 -5.56 16.72
C ASN A 509 -7.18 -4.58 16.52
N ASP A 510 -7.45 -3.49 15.78
CA ASP A 510 -6.56 -2.34 15.70
C ASP A 510 -6.67 -1.53 17.00
N ASN A 511 -5.68 -1.71 17.87
CA ASN A 511 -5.58 -0.99 19.14
C ASN A 511 -5.02 0.46 19.00
N GLY A 512 -4.83 0.93 17.76
CA GLY A 512 -4.27 2.25 17.44
C GLY A 512 -2.76 2.35 17.61
N TYR A 513 -2.10 1.28 18.07
CA TYR A 513 -0.64 1.25 18.22
C TYR A 513 0.04 0.54 17.06
N ARG A 514 1.13 1.12 16.60
CA ARG A 514 2.02 0.56 15.56
C ARG A 514 3.38 0.25 16.14
N LEU A 515 4.00 -0.73 15.56
CA LEU A 515 5.28 -1.25 16.00
C LEU A 515 6.43 -0.32 15.63
N LEU A 516 7.41 -0.25 16.53
CA LEU A 516 8.68 0.47 16.37
C LEU A 516 9.85 -0.46 16.64
N ARG A 517 10.90 -0.34 15.84
CA ARG A 517 12.13 -1.13 15.94
C ARG A 517 13.37 -0.26 15.92
N GLY A 518 14.50 -0.80 16.42
CA GLY A 518 15.85 -0.24 16.27
C GLY A 518 16.39 0.59 17.43
N GLY A 519 15.55 1.17 18.28
CA GLY A 519 15.99 2.14 19.28
C GLY A 519 16.30 3.50 18.67
N SER A 520 16.81 4.44 19.45
CA SER A 520 17.09 5.80 18.98
C SER A 520 18.19 6.51 19.77
N TRP A 521 18.56 7.70 19.33
CA TRP A 521 19.63 8.53 19.90
C TRP A 521 19.51 8.78 21.42
N ASN A 522 18.30 8.76 21.97
CA ASN A 522 18.04 9.01 23.40
C ASN A 522 17.71 7.76 24.21
N ASN A 523 17.80 6.56 23.61
CA ASN A 523 17.54 5.31 24.29
C ASN A 523 18.82 4.69 24.87
N ASN A 524 18.66 3.84 25.89
CA ASN A 524 19.72 2.98 26.41
C ASN A 524 20.10 1.93 25.34
N ALA A 525 21.32 1.44 25.36
CA ALA A 525 21.80 0.42 24.41
C ALA A 525 20.90 -0.82 24.35
N ARG A 526 20.34 -1.27 25.49
CA ARG A 526 19.41 -2.44 25.53
C ARG A 526 18.20 -2.30 24.61
N ASN A 527 17.74 -1.05 24.39
CA ASN A 527 16.59 -0.77 23.52
C ASN A 527 16.95 -0.80 22.03
N CYS A 528 18.26 -0.80 21.73
CA CYS A 528 18.76 -0.88 20.37
C CYS A 528 19.05 -2.33 19.91
N ARG A 529 18.73 -3.38 20.71
CA ARG A 529 18.91 -4.80 20.33
C ARG A 529 18.05 -5.17 19.11
N SER A 530 18.50 -6.11 18.33
CA SER A 530 17.78 -6.60 17.14
C SER A 530 16.36 -7.06 17.47
N ALA A 531 16.17 -7.76 18.61
CA ALA A 531 14.87 -8.27 19.04
C ALA A 531 14.00 -7.26 19.77
N ASN A 532 14.55 -6.10 20.20
CA ASN A 532 13.79 -5.16 21.02
C ASN A 532 12.59 -4.56 20.25
N ARG A 533 11.44 -4.58 20.91
CA ARG A 533 10.16 -4.09 20.40
C ARG A 533 9.69 -2.88 21.16
N ASN A 534 9.11 -1.93 20.46
CA ASN A 534 8.43 -0.79 21.07
C ASN A 534 7.15 -0.48 20.29
N ARG A 535 6.31 0.38 20.83
CA ARG A 535 5.06 0.81 20.21
C ARG A 535 4.82 2.30 20.37
N ASN A 536 4.07 2.86 19.46
CA ASN A 536 3.55 4.21 19.61
C ASN A 536 2.17 4.31 18.95
N ALA A 537 1.34 5.27 19.41
CA ALA A 537 0.11 5.57 18.73
C ALA A 537 0.40 6.04 17.28
N ARG A 538 -0.37 5.55 16.30
CA ARG A 538 -0.11 5.78 14.87
C ARG A 538 -0.01 7.25 14.47
N ALA A 539 -0.71 8.14 15.19
CA ALA A 539 -0.72 9.58 14.92
C ALA A 539 0.43 10.35 15.58
N ASN A 540 1.20 9.72 16.48
CA ASN A 540 2.24 10.40 17.25
C ASN A 540 3.43 10.78 16.37
N ARG A 541 4.03 11.94 16.71
CA ARG A 541 5.19 12.51 16.03
C ARG A 541 6.23 12.86 17.07
N ASN A 542 7.31 12.10 17.10
CA ASN A 542 8.38 12.26 18.07
C ASN A 542 9.71 12.53 17.35
N ASN A 543 10.58 13.33 17.98
CA ASN A 543 11.90 13.70 17.43
C ASN A 543 12.94 12.57 17.43
N ASN A 544 12.50 11.36 17.72
CA ASN A 544 13.29 10.14 17.73
C ASN A 544 12.61 8.99 16.98
N VAL A 545 11.57 9.29 16.16
CA VAL A 545 10.81 8.32 15.40
C VAL A 545 10.73 8.75 13.93
N GLY A 546 11.14 7.86 13.04
CA GLY A 546 11.06 7.98 11.58
C GLY A 546 10.75 6.62 10.97
N PHE A 547 11.27 6.33 9.79
CA PHE A 547 10.95 5.08 9.10
C PHE A 547 11.99 4.72 8.02
N ARG A 548 11.96 3.47 7.61
CA ARG A 548 12.71 2.90 6.49
C ARG A 548 11.75 2.24 5.51
N LEU A 549 12.18 2.07 4.27
CA LEU A 549 11.34 1.54 3.18
C LEU A 549 11.70 0.10 2.84
N VAL A 550 10.69 -0.63 2.40
CA VAL A 550 10.82 -1.87 1.64
C VAL A 550 10.23 -1.68 0.25
N CYS A 551 10.89 -2.26 -0.76
CA CYS A 551 10.39 -2.36 -2.11
C CYS A 551 10.33 -3.84 -2.51
N VAL A 552 9.20 -4.26 -3.06
CA VAL A 552 9.05 -5.56 -3.73
C VAL A 552 9.08 -5.27 -5.22
N VAL A 553 10.09 -5.78 -5.89
CA VAL A 553 10.18 -5.75 -7.36
C VAL A 553 9.57 -7.05 -7.85
N ALA A 554 8.46 -6.95 -8.59
CA ALA A 554 7.74 -8.10 -9.16
C ALA A 554 8.53 -8.74 -10.30
#